data_a0e22354a4384a105137b31317b38391
#
_entry.id   a0e22354a4384a105137b31317b38391
#
_cell.length_a   1.000
_cell.length_b   1.000
_cell.length_c   1.000
_cell.angle_alpha   90.00
_cell.angle_beta   90.00
_cell.angle_gamma   90.00
#
_symmetry.space_group_name_H-M   'P 1'
#
loop_
_entity.id
_entity.type
_entity.pdbx_description
1 polymer ?
#
loop_
_entity_poly.entity_id
_entity_poly.type
_entity_poly.pdbx_seq_one_letter_code
_entity_poly.pdbx_strand_id
1 'polypeptide(L)'
;MSATPVSNQVTHELRAICGDENTRERPKGGVYVSPSSADEVAAVLSFANQHGLSVGPAGGSTEHSAGELQTDIVLHLNQLTQVEHYDCGDLTVGIGAGMTIAQLNEMVGADKLMFAGDPPSPGRGTVGGLLATASHGPLRHGYGAVRDYCIGVRFVTGDGRRAKGGGRVVKNVAGYDLMKLLIGSYGTLAVITSASFKLFPAPRQTRTFLAEFKTAKEALVFRDQVVRSPLSPMCLELVSPVARKLMRPETADDAWVICVRASGSDVVLARYRKQLGAAITNELGSDNENRMWRAIEN
;
A
#
# COMPACT_ATOMS: atom_id res chain seq x y z
N MET A 1 -16.32 10.00 -22.55
CA MET A 1 -17.44 9.16 -23.03
C MET A 1 -18.36 8.97 -21.85
N SER A 2 -19.67 9.31 -21.96
CA SER A 2 -20.64 9.04 -20.90
C SER A 2 -20.90 7.53 -20.85
N ALA A 3 -20.91 6.93 -19.65
CA ALA A 3 -21.32 5.53 -19.47
C ALA A 3 -22.73 5.35 -20.07
N THR A 4 -22.90 4.33 -20.89
CA THR A 4 -24.21 3.97 -21.42
C THR A 4 -25.12 3.57 -20.26
N PRO A 5 -26.41 3.90 -20.23
CA PRO A 5 -27.32 3.40 -19.22
C PRO A 5 -27.27 1.87 -19.22
N VAL A 6 -26.75 1.29 -18.15
CA VAL A 6 -26.74 -0.17 -17.97
C VAL A 6 -28.21 -0.61 -17.89
N SER A 7 -28.61 -1.60 -18.71
CA SER A 7 -30.01 -2.04 -18.74
C SER A 7 -30.41 -2.69 -17.41
N ASN A 8 -31.69 -2.61 -17.05
CA ASN A 8 -32.23 -3.29 -15.87
C ASN A 8 -31.91 -4.80 -15.86
N GLN A 9 -31.76 -5.42 -17.03
CA GLN A 9 -31.37 -6.82 -17.17
C GLN A 9 -29.94 -7.08 -16.67
N VAL A 10 -28.97 -6.21 -17.00
CA VAL A 10 -27.58 -6.33 -16.54
C VAL A 10 -27.53 -6.20 -15.00
N THR A 11 -28.26 -5.24 -14.43
CA THR A 11 -28.32 -5.09 -12.97
C THR A 11 -28.92 -6.33 -12.30
N HIS A 12 -29.97 -6.92 -12.90
CA HIS A 12 -30.59 -8.15 -12.40
C HIS A 12 -29.64 -9.34 -12.40
N GLU A 13 -28.88 -9.54 -13.48
CA GLU A 13 -27.87 -10.62 -13.57
C GLU A 13 -26.74 -10.44 -12.57
N LEU A 14 -26.25 -9.21 -12.38
CA LEU A 14 -25.22 -8.91 -11.39
C LEU A 14 -25.72 -9.14 -9.95
N ARG A 15 -27.00 -8.87 -9.66
CA ARG A 15 -27.66 -9.21 -8.39
C ARG A 15 -27.74 -10.72 -8.18
N ALA A 16 -27.99 -11.49 -9.23
CA ALA A 16 -27.99 -12.95 -9.15
C ALA A 16 -26.61 -13.53 -8.82
N ILE A 17 -25.53 -12.85 -9.22
CA ILE A 17 -24.15 -13.26 -8.96
C ILE A 17 -23.73 -12.88 -7.53
N CYS A 18 -23.93 -11.63 -7.11
CA CYS A 18 -23.34 -11.08 -5.89
C CYS A 18 -24.37 -10.79 -4.77
N GLY A 19 -25.66 -10.91 -5.02
CA GLY A 19 -26.74 -10.56 -4.08
C GLY A 19 -27.23 -9.12 -4.22
N ASP A 20 -28.45 -8.87 -3.76
CA ASP A 20 -29.10 -7.58 -3.85
C ASP A 20 -28.38 -6.52 -3.00
N GLU A 21 -27.93 -6.87 -1.80
CA GLU A 21 -27.22 -5.96 -0.89
C GLU A 21 -25.84 -5.53 -1.43
N ASN A 22 -25.25 -6.34 -2.29
CA ASN A 22 -23.91 -6.13 -2.86
C ASN A 22 -23.95 -5.49 -4.26
N THR A 23 -25.13 -5.14 -4.77
CA THR A 23 -25.31 -4.59 -6.11
C THR A 23 -26.15 -3.32 -6.07
N ARG A 24 -25.59 -2.18 -6.48
CA ARG A 24 -26.25 -0.86 -6.44
C ARG A 24 -26.07 -0.12 -7.75
N GLU A 25 -27.13 0.49 -8.25
CA GLU A 25 -27.06 1.38 -9.40
C GLU A 25 -26.29 2.67 -9.06
N ARG A 26 -25.57 3.18 -10.03
CA ARG A 26 -24.81 4.43 -9.92
C ARG A 26 -25.67 5.61 -10.41
N PRO A 27 -25.63 6.77 -9.71
CA PRO A 27 -26.41 7.94 -10.11
C PRO A 27 -26.15 8.47 -11.53
N LYS A 28 -24.92 8.23 -12.05
CA LYS A 28 -24.48 8.68 -13.38
C LYS A 28 -24.45 7.55 -14.42
N GLY A 29 -25.14 6.46 -14.16
CA GLY A 29 -25.13 5.25 -14.98
C GLY A 29 -24.07 4.24 -14.56
N GLY A 30 -24.32 2.97 -14.86
CA GLY A 30 -23.49 1.85 -14.43
C GLY A 30 -23.90 1.26 -13.07
N VAL A 31 -23.13 0.29 -12.58
CA VAL A 31 -23.45 -0.49 -11.37
C VAL A 31 -22.21 -0.60 -10.47
N TYR A 32 -22.41 -0.45 -9.16
CA TYR A 32 -21.46 -0.87 -8.14
C TYR A 32 -21.74 -2.32 -7.77
N VAL A 33 -20.70 -3.15 -7.76
CA VAL A 33 -20.77 -4.55 -7.35
C VAL A 33 -19.68 -4.84 -6.33
N SER A 34 -20.03 -5.49 -5.23
CA SER A 34 -19.13 -5.82 -4.12
C SER A 34 -19.06 -7.34 -3.90
N PRO A 35 -18.27 -8.08 -4.67
CA PRO A 35 -18.15 -9.52 -4.53
C PRO A 35 -17.52 -9.91 -3.18
N SER A 36 -18.01 -10.99 -2.59
CA SER A 36 -17.55 -11.57 -1.33
C SER A 36 -16.48 -12.66 -1.54
N SER A 37 -16.29 -13.13 -2.76
CA SER A 37 -15.38 -14.21 -3.11
C SER A 37 -14.69 -14.01 -4.45
N ALA A 38 -13.56 -14.72 -4.65
CA ALA A 38 -12.88 -14.75 -5.94
C ALA A 38 -13.71 -15.41 -7.05
N ASP A 39 -14.66 -16.30 -6.68
CA ASP A 39 -15.58 -16.94 -7.62
C ASP A 39 -16.61 -15.93 -8.14
N GLU A 40 -17.16 -15.09 -7.28
CA GLU A 40 -18.05 -14.00 -7.69
C GLU A 40 -17.30 -12.97 -8.56
N VAL A 41 -16.02 -12.62 -8.22
CA VAL A 41 -15.19 -11.77 -9.09
C VAL A 41 -15.07 -12.39 -10.49
N ALA A 42 -14.80 -13.71 -10.56
CA ALA A 42 -14.68 -14.41 -11.85
C ALA A 42 -16.00 -14.41 -12.63
N ALA A 43 -17.12 -14.62 -11.95
CA ALA A 43 -18.44 -14.61 -12.58
C ALA A 43 -18.80 -13.22 -13.14
N VAL A 44 -18.55 -12.15 -12.34
CA VAL A 44 -18.78 -10.77 -12.80
C VAL A 44 -17.92 -10.41 -14.02
N LEU A 45 -16.62 -10.76 -14.00
CA LEU A 45 -15.73 -10.47 -15.11
C LEU A 45 -16.10 -11.28 -16.37
N SER A 46 -16.45 -12.56 -16.22
CA SER A 46 -16.94 -13.39 -17.31
C SER A 46 -18.21 -12.81 -17.94
N PHE A 47 -19.17 -12.43 -17.10
CA PHE A 47 -20.40 -11.78 -17.53
C PHE A 47 -20.12 -10.47 -18.28
N ALA A 48 -19.27 -9.61 -17.70
CA ALA A 48 -18.90 -8.33 -18.31
C ALA A 48 -18.23 -8.52 -19.68
N ASN A 49 -17.32 -9.49 -19.79
CA ASN A 49 -16.63 -9.83 -21.03
C ASN A 49 -17.61 -10.31 -22.12
N GLN A 50 -18.59 -11.16 -21.78
CA GLN A 50 -19.61 -11.66 -22.70
C GLN A 50 -20.53 -10.57 -23.22
N HIS A 51 -20.77 -9.53 -22.42
CA HIS A 51 -21.67 -8.42 -22.76
C HIS A 51 -20.94 -7.16 -23.25
N GLY A 52 -19.60 -7.20 -23.38
CA GLY A 52 -18.81 -6.04 -23.81
C GLY A 52 -18.81 -4.87 -22.82
N LEU A 53 -19.01 -5.15 -21.52
CA LEU A 53 -19.07 -4.15 -20.48
C LEU A 53 -17.67 -3.85 -19.91
N SER A 54 -17.41 -2.60 -19.65
CA SER A 54 -16.18 -2.15 -19.00
C SER A 54 -16.25 -2.31 -17.49
N VAL A 55 -15.15 -2.82 -16.87
CA VAL A 55 -15.05 -3.04 -15.42
C VAL A 55 -13.88 -2.25 -14.85
N GLY A 56 -14.14 -1.48 -13.79
CA GLY A 56 -13.12 -0.78 -13.02
C GLY A 56 -12.99 -1.36 -11.61
N PRO A 57 -11.88 -2.04 -11.26
CA PRO A 57 -11.67 -2.53 -9.90
C PRO A 57 -11.40 -1.36 -8.94
N ALA A 58 -11.98 -1.41 -7.74
CA ALA A 58 -11.82 -0.42 -6.69
C ALA A 58 -11.57 -1.07 -5.33
N GLY A 59 -10.62 -0.53 -4.58
CA GLY A 59 -10.40 -0.84 -3.17
C GLY A 59 -10.84 0.35 -2.31
N GLY A 60 -9.94 0.90 -1.48
CA GLY A 60 -10.20 2.07 -0.65
C GLY A 60 -10.31 3.40 -1.38
N SER A 61 -10.08 3.43 -2.68
CA SER A 61 -10.13 4.62 -3.56
C SER A 61 -9.25 5.78 -3.08
N THR A 62 -8.10 5.47 -2.50
CA THR A 62 -7.13 6.47 -1.97
C THR A 62 -6.25 7.06 -3.04
N GLU A 63 -5.97 6.29 -4.10
CA GLU A 63 -5.06 6.65 -5.19
C GLU A 63 -5.81 7.05 -6.48
N HIS A 64 -7.13 7.07 -6.46
CA HIS A 64 -7.89 7.59 -7.59
C HIS A 64 -7.81 9.12 -7.56
N SER A 65 -6.98 9.68 -8.42
CA SER A 65 -6.95 11.13 -8.65
C SER A 65 -8.33 11.60 -9.10
N ALA A 66 -9.06 12.27 -8.23
CA ALA A 66 -10.17 13.19 -8.48
C ALA A 66 -11.16 12.87 -9.64
N GLY A 67 -11.31 11.62 -10.07
CA GLY A 67 -12.24 11.22 -11.12
C GLY A 67 -12.99 9.95 -10.76
N GLU A 68 -14.30 10.00 -10.86
CA GLU A 68 -15.14 8.80 -10.80
C GLU A 68 -14.76 7.89 -11.97
N LEU A 69 -14.52 6.58 -11.68
CA LEU A 69 -14.26 5.60 -12.73
C LEU A 69 -15.41 5.58 -13.73
N GLN A 70 -15.15 5.94 -14.98
CA GLN A 70 -16.13 5.93 -16.06
C GLN A 70 -16.17 4.54 -16.71
N THR A 71 -16.70 3.58 -15.95
CA THR A 71 -16.88 2.19 -16.37
C THR A 71 -18.33 1.78 -16.14
N ASP A 72 -18.81 0.78 -16.87
CA ASP A 72 -20.17 0.24 -16.72
C ASP A 72 -20.33 -0.44 -15.36
N ILE A 73 -19.28 -1.12 -14.89
CA ILE A 73 -19.25 -1.80 -13.59
C ILE A 73 -18.06 -1.27 -12.78
N VAL A 74 -18.33 -0.82 -11.55
CA VAL A 74 -17.28 -0.58 -10.54
C VAL A 74 -17.27 -1.77 -9.58
N LEU A 75 -16.17 -2.50 -9.56
CA LEU A 75 -16.00 -3.72 -8.80
C LEU A 75 -15.28 -3.41 -7.47
N HIS A 76 -16.03 -3.28 -6.39
CA HIS A 76 -15.50 -3.00 -5.05
C HIS A 76 -15.02 -4.29 -4.38
N LEU A 77 -13.71 -4.38 -4.07
CA LEU A 77 -13.08 -5.58 -3.53
C LEU A 77 -12.98 -5.58 -1.98
N ASN A 78 -13.63 -4.64 -1.32
CA ASN A 78 -13.56 -4.41 0.12
C ASN A 78 -14.06 -5.58 0.99
N GLN A 79 -14.83 -6.52 0.43
CA GLN A 79 -15.27 -7.72 1.13
C GLN A 79 -14.25 -8.87 1.10
N LEU A 80 -13.23 -8.79 0.23
CA LEU A 80 -12.18 -9.81 0.17
C LEU A 80 -11.14 -9.58 1.26
N THR A 81 -11.50 -9.84 2.52
CA THR A 81 -10.65 -9.57 3.70
C THR A 81 -10.12 -10.83 4.39
N GLN A 82 -10.36 -12.00 3.81
CA GLN A 82 -9.98 -13.29 4.41
C GLN A 82 -8.47 -13.41 4.61
N VAL A 83 -8.07 -14.04 5.71
CA VAL A 83 -6.70 -14.50 5.96
C VAL A 83 -6.57 -15.91 5.39
N GLU A 84 -5.82 -16.08 4.30
CA GLU A 84 -5.60 -17.36 3.64
C GLU A 84 -4.57 -18.22 4.39
N HIS A 85 -3.56 -17.59 4.95
CA HIS A 85 -2.57 -18.20 5.85
C HIS A 85 -1.86 -17.08 6.65
N TYR A 86 -1.36 -17.45 7.82
CA TYR A 86 -0.50 -16.60 8.63
C TYR A 86 0.48 -17.49 9.39
N ASP A 87 1.77 -17.32 9.12
CA ASP A 87 2.84 -18.11 9.74
C ASP A 87 3.91 -17.16 10.30
N CYS A 88 3.92 -17.06 11.64
CA CYS A 88 4.89 -16.23 12.36
C CYS A 88 6.31 -16.81 12.31
N GLY A 89 6.46 -18.14 12.17
CA GLY A 89 7.77 -18.80 12.10
C GLY A 89 8.46 -18.55 10.76
N ASP A 90 7.70 -18.64 9.67
CA ASP A 90 8.18 -18.38 8.32
C ASP A 90 8.09 -16.90 7.92
N LEU A 91 7.55 -16.04 8.82
CA LEU A 91 7.35 -14.62 8.56
C LEU A 91 6.53 -14.37 7.28
N THR A 92 5.45 -15.11 7.09
CA THR A 92 4.61 -15.00 5.89
C THR A 92 3.13 -14.83 6.23
N VAL A 93 2.45 -14.07 5.39
CA VAL A 93 1.00 -13.87 5.47
C VAL A 93 0.39 -13.87 4.08
N GLY A 94 -0.79 -14.49 3.93
CA GLY A 94 -1.61 -14.44 2.72
C GLY A 94 -2.99 -13.92 3.07
N ILE A 95 -3.42 -12.86 2.40
CA ILE A 95 -4.62 -12.10 2.74
C ILE A 95 -5.38 -11.65 1.50
N GLY A 96 -6.67 -11.45 1.66
CA GLY A 96 -7.56 -10.91 0.64
C GLY A 96 -7.22 -9.48 0.25
N ALA A 97 -7.44 -9.13 -1.00
CA ALA A 97 -7.10 -7.84 -1.60
C ALA A 97 -7.87 -6.64 -0.99
N GLY A 98 -9.02 -6.90 -0.36
CA GLY A 98 -9.85 -5.88 0.28
C GLY A 98 -9.44 -5.53 1.71
N MET A 99 -8.56 -6.31 2.36
CA MET A 99 -8.04 -5.99 3.69
C MET A 99 -7.30 -4.66 3.66
N THR A 100 -7.56 -3.77 4.62
CA THR A 100 -6.83 -2.51 4.72
C THR A 100 -5.43 -2.72 5.28
N ILE A 101 -4.51 -1.83 4.94
CA ILE A 101 -3.13 -1.87 5.46
C ILE A 101 -3.12 -1.69 6.99
N ALA A 102 -4.04 -0.89 7.53
CA ALA A 102 -4.18 -0.73 8.97
C ALA A 102 -4.60 -2.04 9.66
N GLN A 103 -5.61 -2.73 9.14
CA GLN A 103 -6.05 -4.04 9.66
C GLN A 103 -4.93 -5.08 9.61
N LEU A 104 -4.19 -5.13 8.49
CA LEU A 104 -3.05 -6.02 8.38
C LEU A 104 -1.98 -5.73 9.43
N ASN A 105 -1.59 -4.45 9.58
CA ASN A 105 -0.57 -4.06 10.57
C ASN A 105 -1.02 -4.30 12.02
N GLU A 106 -2.30 -4.10 12.34
CA GLU A 106 -2.87 -4.43 13.64
C GLU A 106 -2.76 -5.95 13.93
N MET A 107 -3.16 -6.77 12.96
CA MET A 107 -3.11 -8.22 13.07
C MET A 107 -1.69 -8.74 13.31
N VAL A 108 -0.73 -8.37 12.45
CA VAL A 108 0.65 -8.87 12.56
C VAL A 108 1.42 -8.24 13.73
N GLY A 109 1.04 -7.03 14.13
CA GLY A 109 1.62 -6.30 15.25
C GLY A 109 1.43 -7.01 16.60
N ALA A 110 0.34 -7.78 16.77
CA ALA A 110 0.08 -8.59 17.94
C ALA A 110 1.20 -9.62 18.20
N ASP A 111 1.84 -10.11 17.16
CA ASP A 111 2.95 -11.07 17.20
C ASP A 111 4.33 -10.39 17.06
N LYS A 112 4.40 -9.06 17.27
CA LYS A 112 5.63 -8.27 17.12
C LYS A 112 6.24 -8.35 15.73
N LEU A 113 5.38 -8.51 14.72
CA LEU A 113 5.74 -8.45 13.31
C LEU A 113 5.24 -7.14 12.68
N MET A 114 5.74 -6.81 11.52
CA MET A 114 5.28 -5.68 10.73
C MET A 114 5.19 -6.03 9.24
N PHE A 115 4.23 -5.44 8.59
CA PHE A 115 4.17 -5.34 7.14
C PHE A 115 4.84 -4.03 6.72
N ALA A 116 5.80 -4.10 5.80
CA ALA A 116 6.61 -2.93 5.44
C ALA A 116 5.97 -2.01 4.37
N GLY A 117 4.73 -2.25 3.99
CA GLY A 117 3.98 -1.36 3.12
C GLY A 117 3.33 -0.24 3.91
N ASP A 118 3.69 0.99 3.59
CA ASP A 118 3.23 2.21 4.24
C ASP A 118 2.70 3.25 3.22
N PRO A 119 1.67 2.88 2.42
CA PRO A 119 1.09 3.82 1.47
C PRO A 119 0.35 4.95 2.20
N PRO A 120 0.08 6.07 1.51
CA PRO A 120 -0.81 7.11 2.03
C PRO A 120 -2.16 6.56 2.48
N SER A 121 -2.71 7.12 3.56
CA SER A 121 -4.04 6.74 4.10
C SER A 121 -4.21 5.24 4.39
N PRO A 122 -3.38 4.63 5.24
CA PRO A 122 -3.39 3.17 5.48
C PRO A 122 -4.71 2.64 6.06
N GLY A 123 -5.52 3.48 6.69
CA GLY A 123 -6.86 3.12 7.19
C GLY A 123 -7.90 2.89 6.09
N ARG A 124 -7.68 3.43 4.90
CA ARG A 124 -8.54 3.24 3.72
C ARG A 124 -7.85 2.45 2.62
N GLY A 125 -6.54 2.59 2.46
CA GLY A 125 -5.75 1.87 1.48
C GLY A 125 -5.83 0.37 1.68
N THR A 126 -6.17 -0.37 0.61
CA THR A 126 -6.29 -1.82 0.64
C THR A 126 -5.06 -2.49 0.07
N VAL A 127 -4.85 -3.76 0.41
CA VAL A 127 -3.76 -4.59 -0.12
C VAL A 127 -3.79 -4.66 -1.64
N GLY A 128 -4.97 -4.85 -2.23
CA GLY A 128 -5.13 -4.86 -3.70
C GLY A 128 -4.78 -3.51 -4.32
N GLY A 129 -5.21 -2.40 -3.69
CA GLY A 129 -4.88 -1.04 -4.11
C GLY A 129 -3.38 -0.77 -4.05
N LEU A 130 -2.72 -1.12 -2.93
CA LEU A 130 -1.26 -1.01 -2.76
C LEU A 130 -0.49 -1.72 -3.88
N LEU A 131 -0.88 -2.96 -4.20
CA LEU A 131 -0.25 -3.72 -5.29
C LEU A 131 -0.54 -3.10 -6.66
N ALA A 132 -1.82 -2.78 -6.93
CA ALA A 132 -2.23 -2.25 -8.22
C ALA A 132 -1.53 -0.92 -8.54
N THR A 133 -1.32 -0.05 -7.57
CA THR A 133 -0.69 1.26 -7.76
C THR A 133 0.82 1.25 -7.53
N ALA A 134 1.37 0.18 -6.95
CA ALA A 134 2.75 0.12 -6.45
C ALA A 134 3.07 1.28 -5.49
N SER A 135 2.07 1.74 -4.73
CA SER A 135 2.20 2.86 -3.80
C SER A 135 3.16 2.51 -2.66
N HIS A 136 3.83 3.50 -2.15
CA HIS A 136 4.82 3.31 -1.07
C HIS A 136 5.02 4.62 -0.30
N GLY A 137 5.48 4.47 0.92
CA GLY A 137 5.89 5.54 1.81
C GLY A 137 7.36 5.45 2.20
N PRO A 138 7.74 6.09 3.31
CA PRO A 138 9.11 6.20 3.81
C PRO A 138 9.82 4.87 4.10
N LEU A 139 9.08 3.83 4.49
CA LEU A 139 9.65 2.50 4.78
C LEU A 139 10.32 1.85 3.56
N ARG A 140 9.99 2.30 2.36
CA ARG A 140 10.65 1.84 1.13
C ARG A 140 12.17 1.97 1.20
N HIS A 141 12.70 2.96 1.91
CA HIS A 141 14.13 3.17 2.04
C HIS A 141 14.83 1.97 2.68
N GLY A 142 14.30 1.46 3.78
CA GLY A 142 14.91 0.36 4.54
C GLY A 142 14.49 -1.04 4.11
N TYR A 143 13.27 -1.19 3.58
CA TYR A 143 12.64 -2.49 3.32
C TYR A 143 12.41 -2.80 1.84
N GLY A 144 12.63 -1.84 0.95
CA GLY A 144 12.33 -1.98 -0.47
C GLY A 144 10.88 -1.69 -0.82
N ALA A 145 10.53 -1.85 -2.09
CA ALA A 145 9.17 -1.66 -2.59
C ALA A 145 8.31 -2.91 -2.35
N VAL A 146 6.99 -2.78 -2.45
CA VAL A 146 6.05 -3.91 -2.27
C VAL A 146 6.38 -5.12 -3.15
N ARG A 147 6.98 -4.90 -4.32
CA ARG A 147 7.45 -5.97 -5.21
C ARG A 147 8.58 -6.83 -4.65
N ASP A 148 9.31 -6.33 -3.65
CA ASP A 148 10.49 -7.02 -3.09
C ASP A 148 10.09 -7.98 -1.96
N TYR A 149 8.91 -7.81 -1.38
CA TYR A 149 8.37 -8.66 -0.32
C TYR A 149 6.99 -9.28 -0.64
N CYS A 150 6.40 -8.99 -1.80
CA CYS A 150 5.27 -9.76 -2.32
C CYS A 150 5.78 -11.09 -2.89
N ILE A 151 5.34 -12.21 -2.32
CA ILE A 151 5.80 -13.57 -2.68
C ILE A 151 4.77 -14.37 -3.46
N GLY A 152 3.52 -13.91 -3.52
CA GLY A 152 2.46 -14.54 -4.30
C GLY A 152 1.27 -13.62 -4.53
N VAL A 153 0.56 -13.85 -5.63
CA VAL A 153 -0.72 -13.19 -5.92
C VAL A 153 -1.71 -14.19 -6.49
N ARG A 154 -3.00 -13.98 -6.19
CA ARG A 154 -4.12 -14.59 -6.90
C ARG A 154 -4.91 -13.49 -7.57
N PHE A 155 -5.37 -13.75 -8.76
CA PHE A 155 -6.05 -12.76 -9.57
C PHE A 155 -7.03 -13.40 -10.55
N VAL A 156 -7.90 -12.58 -11.10
CA VAL A 156 -8.85 -12.97 -12.14
C VAL A 156 -8.59 -12.11 -13.39
N THR A 157 -8.42 -12.76 -14.52
CA THR A 157 -8.24 -12.09 -15.82
C THR A 157 -9.56 -11.52 -16.34
N GLY A 158 -9.51 -10.59 -17.30
CA GLY A 158 -10.71 -9.94 -17.84
C GLY A 158 -11.76 -10.88 -18.44
N ASP A 159 -11.36 -12.09 -18.83
CA ASP A 159 -12.27 -13.16 -19.32
C ASP A 159 -12.82 -14.08 -18.20
N GLY A 160 -12.59 -13.72 -16.94
CA GLY A 160 -13.12 -14.44 -15.78
C GLY A 160 -12.29 -15.65 -15.33
N ARG A 161 -11.10 -15.91 -15.91
CA ARG A 161 -10.26 -17.04 -15.47
C ARG A 161 -9.46 -16.68 -14.23
N ARG A 162 -9.48 -17.57 -13.23
CA ARG A 162 -8.66 -17.45 -12.03
C ARG A 162 -7.25 -17.96 -12.29
N ALA A 163 -6.27 -17.20 -11.86
CA ALA A 163 -4.86 -17.54 -11.99
C ALA A 163 -4.08 -17.15 -10.73
N LYS A 164 -2.85 -17.65 -10.62
CA LYS A 164 -1.94 -17.34 -9.53
C LYS A 164 -0.51 -17.20 -10.04
N GLY A 165 0.27 -16.35 -9.39
CA GLY A 165 1.72 -16.23 -9.57
C GLY A 165 2.41 -16.31 -8.21
N GLY A 166 3.59 -16.92 -8.16
CA GLY A 166 4.29 -17.12 -6.89
C GLY A 166 3.63 -18.14 -5.96
N GLY A 167 3.85 -18.01 -4.65
CA GLY A 167 3.35 -18.95 -3.65
C GLY A 167 3.49 -18.46 -2.22
N ARG A 168 3.60 -19.40 -1.27
CA ARG A 168 3.78 -19.12 0.16
C ARG A 168 5.25 -19.12 0.60
N VAL A 169 6.17 -19.43 -0.31
CA VAL A 169 7.61 -19.54 0.00
C VAL A 169 8.38 -18.39 -0.61
N VAL A 170 9.34 -17.88 0.13
CA VAL A 170 10.16 -16.73 -0.26
C VAL A 170 10.98 -16.99 -1.53
N LYS A 171 11.34 -18.25 -1.80
CA LYS A 171 12.09 -18.64 -2.98
C LYS A 171 11.23 -19.48 -3.92
N ASN A 172 10.71 -18.87 -4.98
CA ASN A 172 10.05 -19.56 -6.08
C ASN A 172 10.76 -19.20 -7.40
N VAL A 173 11.34 -20.19 -8.04
CA VAL A 173 12.08 -20.04 -9.32
C VAL A 173 11.38 -20.68 -10.49
N ALA A 174 10.17 -21.21 -10.29
CA ALA A 174 9.39 -21.87 -11.33
C ALA A 174 8.36 -20.90 -11.93
N GLY A 175 8.36 -20.77 -13.25
CA GLY A 175 7.42 -19.95 -14.01
C GLY A 175 7.76 -18.48 -14.11
N TYR A 176 6.87 -17.72 -14.76
CA TYR A 176 7.00 -16.27 -14.89
C TYR A 176 6.65 -15.55 -13.59
N ASP A 177 7.32 -14.44 -13.32
CA ASP A 177 7.05 -13.57 -12.17
C ASP A 177 5.83 -12.67 -12.46
N LEU A 178 4.64 -13.27 -12.40
CA LEU A 178 3.38 -12.56 -12.66
C LEU A 178 3.09 -11.50 -11.59
N MET A 179 3.67 -11.62 -10.40
CA MET A 179 3.53 -10.60 -9.35
C MET A 179 4.08 -9.26 -9.82
N LYS A 180 5.29 -9.27 -10.40
CA LYS A 180 5.92 -8.05 -10.92
C LYS A 180 5.20 -7.43 -12.12
N LEU A 181 4.45 -8.24 -12.87
CA LEU A 181 3.61 -7.76 -13.96
C LEU A 181 2.37 -7.02 -13.43
N LEU A 182 1.74 -7.56 -12.37
CA LEU A 182 0.51 -7.01 -11.81
C LEU A 182 0.74 -5.81 -10.88
N ILE A 183 1.90 -5.76 -10.21
CA ILE A 183 2.26 -4.63 -9.36
C ILE A 183 2.50 -3.38 -10.22
N GLY A 184 1.72 -2.32 -9.98
CA GLY A 184 1.74 -1.10 -10.77
C GLY A 184 0.87 -1.14 -12.03
N SER A 185 0.02 -2.17 -12.20
CA SER A 185 -0.87 -2.31 -13.35
C SER A 185 -2.14 -1.46 -13.28
N TYR A 186 -2.43 -0.83 -12.16
CA TYR A 186 -3.66 -0.06 -11.92
C TYR A 186 -4.96 -0.85 -12.21
N GLY A 187 -4.91 -2.19 -12.06
CA GLY A 187 -6.06 -3.06 -12.34
C GLY A 187 -6.38 -3.23 -13.83
N THR A 188 -5.53 -2.75 -14.75
CA THR A 188 -5.78 -2.82 -16.20
C THR A 188 -5.47 -4.18 -16.81
N LEU A 189 -4.68 -5.02 -16.14
CA LEU A 189 -4.30 -6.35 -16.63
C LEU A 189 -5.14 -7.48 -16.03
N ALA A 190 -5.52 -7.34 -14.77
CA ALA A 190 -6.32 -8.32 -14.03
C ALA A 190 -6.82 -7.73 -12.72
N VAL A 191 -7.79 -8.37 -12.08
CA VAL A 191 -8.30 -8.04 -10.75
C VAL A 191 -7.58 -8.91 -9.70
N ILE A 192 -6.78 -8.29 -8.83
CA ILE A 192 -6.09 -8.98 -7.73
C ILE A 192 -7.11 -9.32 -6.65
N THR A 193 -7.21 -10.59 -6.26
CA THR A 193 -8.16 -11.09 -5.24
C THR A 193 -7.50 -11.41 -3.91
N SER A 194 -6.23 -11.82 -3.90
CA SER A 194 -5.43 -11.99 -2.69
C SER A 194 -3.94 -11.90 -2.98
N ALA A 195 -3.13 -11.68 -1.95
CA ALA A 195 -1.69 -11.67 -2.05
C ALA A 195 -1.02 -12.29 -0.83
N SER A 196 0.19 -12.81 -1.04
CA SER A 196 1.07 -13.33 -0.01
C SER A 196 2.31 -12.45 0.12
N PHE A 197 2.70 -12.18 1.37
CA PHE A 197 3.82 -11.30 1.66
C PHE A 197 4.78 -11.94 2.66
N LYS A 198 6.05 -11.55 2.53
CA LYS A 198 7.03 -11.67 3.58
C LYS A 198 6.79 -10.55 4.60
N LEU A 199 6.81 -10.93 5.88
CA LEU A 199 6.78 -10.01 7.01
C LEU A 199 8.18 -9.74 7.56
N PHE A 200 8.28 -8.74 8.41
CA PHE A 200 9.52 -8.36 9.09
C PHE A 200 9.29 -8.32 10.60
N PRO A 201 10.31 -8.62 11.43
CA PRO A 201 10.22 -8.35 12.86
C PRO A 201 10.01 -6.86 13.12
N ALA A 202 9.01 -6.53 13.95
CA ALA A 202 8.79 -5.15 14.35
C ALA A 202 9.99 -4.65 15.17
N PRO A 203 10.49 -3.43 14.95
CA PRO A 203 11.58 -2.88 15.71
C PRO A 203 11.17 -2.68 17.18
N ARG A 204 12.05 -3.07 18.11
CA ARG A 204 11.79 -2.91 19.56
C ARG A 204 11.67 -1.44 19.97
N GLN A 205 12.47 -0.60 19.34
CA GLN A 205 12.43 0.85 19.50
C GLN A 205 12.92 1.55 18.25
N THR A 206 12.43 2.76 18.04
CA THR A 206 12.83 3.65 16.96
C THR A 206 13.18 5.03 17.51
N ARG A 207 13.96 5.79 16.73
CA ARG A 207 14.24 7.22 16.95
C ARG A 207 14.36 7.91 15.62
N THR A 208 13.83 9.11 15.55
CA THR A 208 14.00 9.97 14.38
C THR A 208 14.90 11.15 14.70
N PHE A 209 15.96 11.26 13.94
CA PHE A 209 16.91 12.36 14.00
C PHE A 209 16.56 13.37 12.90
N LEU A 210 16.40 14.64 13.27
CA LEU A 210 16.11 15.76 12.37
C LEU A 210 17.36 16.58 12.18
N ALA A 211 17.65 16.92 10.92
CA ALA A 211 18.72 17.83 10.55
C ALA A 211 18.16 18.94 9.65
N GLU A 212 18.34 20.21 10.03
CA GLU A 212 17.77 21.38 9.36
C GLU A 212 18.82 22.11 8.55
N PHE A 213 18.45 22.55 7.34
CA PHE A 213 19.32 23.20 6.38
C PHE A 213 18.63 24.40 5.75
N LYS A 214 19.40 25.45 5.42
CA LYS A 214 18.87 26.64 4.75
C LYS A 214 18.52 26.38 3.29
N THR A 215 19.20 25.46 2.64
CA THR A 215 19.02 25.19 1.21
C THR A 215 18.83 23.69 0.94
N ALA A 216 18.10 23.35 -0.13
CA ALA A 216 17.96 21.98 -0.60
C ALA A 216 19.33 21.35 -0.93
N LYS A 217 20.28 22.13 -1.45
CA LYS A 217 21.62 21.67 -1.79
C LYS A 217 22.38 21.15 -0.56
N GLU A 218 22.35 21.90 0.54
CA GLU A 218 22.97 21.48 1.80
C GLU A 218 22.32 20.21 2.35
N ALA A 219 20.97 20.14 2.35
CA ALA A 219 20.23 18.98 2.77
C ALA A 219 20.58 17.73 1.93
N LEU A 220 20.69 17.87 0.61
CA LEU A 220 21.07 16.77 -0.29
C LEU A 220 22.51 16.29 -0.06
N VAL A 221 23.44 17.20 0.21
CA VAL A 221 24.83 16.83 0.60
C VAL A 221 24.81 15.99 1.88
N PHE A 222 24.06 16.41 2.88
CA PHE A 222 23.94 15.65 4.13
C PHE A 222 23.27 14.27 3.89
N ARG A 223 22.16 14.22 3.11
CA ARG A 223 21.54 12.96 2.72
C ARG A 223 22.55 12.00 2.09
N ASP A 224 23.37 12.48 1.16
CA ASP A 224 24.37 11.65 0.48
C ASP A 224 25.46 11.14 1.44
N GLN A 225 25.83 11.94 2.46
CA GLN A 225 26.69 11.48 3.54
C GLN A 225 26.06 10.34 4.34
N VAL A 226 24.77 10.45 4.68
CA VAL A 226 24.03 9.39 5.37
C VAL A 226 23.97 8.11 4.53
N VAL A 227 23.63 8.21 3.25
CA VAL A 227 23.52 7.06 2.33
C VAL A 227 24.85 6.37 2.11
N ARG A 228 25.97 7.11 2.07
CA ARG A 228 27.33 6.54 1.92
C ARG A 228 27.95 6.08 3.24
N SER A 229 27.32 6.36 4.37
CA SER A 229 27.79 5.94 5.68
C SER A 229 27.43 4.46 5.94
N PRO A 230 28.02 3.83 6.97
CA PRO A 230 27.62 2.49 7.40
C PRO A 230 26.32 2.48 8.22
N LEU A 231 25.53 3.55 8.23
CA LEU A 231 24.20 3.60 8.79
C LEU A 231 23.19 2.96 7.82
N SER A 232 22.19 2.31 8.38
CA SER A 232 21.08 1.70 7.61
C SER A 232 19.75 2.17 8.21
N PRO A 233 19.32 3.41 7.92
CA PRO A 233 18.07 3.92 8.47
C PRO A 233 16.87 3.19 7.88
N MET A 234 15.80 3.07 8.69
CA MET A 234 14.51 2.55 8.22
C MET A 234 13.89 3.48 7.18
N CYS A 235 13.95 4.79 7.47
CA CYS A 235 13.43 5.83 6.60
C CYS A 235 14.44 6.97 6.48
N LEU A 236 14.50 7.57 5.31
CA LEU A 236 15.34 8.75 5.03
C LEU A 236 14.56 9.67 4.09
N GLU A 237 14.01 10.75 4.66
CA GLU A 237 13.13 11.66 3.95
C GLU A 237 13.64 13.08 3.93
N LEU A 238 13.44 13.76 2.79
CA LEU A 238 13.68 15.18 2.62
C LEU A 238 12.36 15.94 2.62
N VAL A 239 12.14 16.75 3.65
CA VAL A 239 10.94 17.57 3.80
C VAL A 239 11.26 19.00 3.39
N SER A 240 10.52 19.53 2.40
CA SER A 240 10.65 20.92 1.97
C SER A 240 10.01 21.88 2.99
N PRO A 241 10.38 23.19 2.98
CA PRO A 241 9.74 24.17 3.83
C PRO A 241 8.22 24.23 3.67
N VAL A 242 7.72 24.06 2.44
CA VAL A 242 6.27 24.04 2.16
C VAL A 242 5.60 22.82 2.78
N ALA A 243 6.17 21.63 2.59
CA ALA A 243 5.64 20.41 3.19
C ALA A 243 5.69 20.48 4.72
N ARG A 244 6.76 21.03 5.30
CA ARG A 244 6.89 21.25 6.74
C ARG A 244 5.76 22.14 7.30
N LYS A 245 5.42 23.23 6.62
CA LYS A 245 4.30 24.11 7.00
C LYS A 245 2.94 23.41 6.92
N LEU A 246 2.75 22.52 5.93
CA LEU A 246 1.53 21.72 5.83
C LEU A 246 1.42 20.69 6.96
N MET A 247 2.54 20.10 7.37
CA MET A 247 2.59 19.13 8.48
C MET A 247 2.46 19.79 9.86
N ARG A 248 3.02 21.01 10.03
CA ARG A 248 3.05 21.77 11.28
C ARG A 248 2.97 23.27 10.98
N PRO A 249 1.77 23.84 10.88
CA PRO A 249 1.58 25.27 10.56
C PRO A 249 2.25 26.23 11.55
N GLU A 250 2.42 25.79 12.81
CA GLU A 250 3.06 26.56 13.88
C GLU A 250 4.58 26.69 13.77
N THR A 251 5.23 25.88 12.93
CA THR A 251 6.67 25.98 12.69
C THR A 251 6.94 26.92 11.54
N ALA A 252 7.33 28.16 11.87
CA ALA A 252 7.47 29.25 10.88
C ALA A 252 8.77 29.21 10.04
N ASP A 253 9.64 28.24 10.25
CA ASP A 253 10.97 28.21 9.64
C ASP A 253 10.94 27.76 8.18
N ASP A 254 11.66 28.48 7.32
CA ASP A 254 11.86 28.15 5.90
C ASP A 254 13.01 27.12 5.69
N ALA A 255 13.19 26.21 6.65
CA ALA A 255 14.26 25.20 6.60
C ALA A 255 13.84 23.94 5.83
N TRP A 256 14.80 23.39 5.10
CA TRP A 256 14.76 22.03 4.58
C TRP A 256 15.13 21.05 5.69
N VAL A 257 14.42 19.95 5.83
CA VAL A 257 14.65 18.99 6.90
C VAL A 257 14.96 17.61 6.33
N ILE A 258 16.07 17.01 6.78
CA ILE A 258 16.31 15.58 6.60
C ILE A 258 15.81 14.85 7.85
N CYS A 259 14.91 13.90 7.64
CA CYS A 259 14.37 13.02 8.67
C CYS A 259 15.03 11.65 8.53
N VAL A 260 15.80 11.22 9.54
CA VAL A 260 16.49 9.91 9.58
C VAL A 260 15.84 9.06 10.64
N ARG A 261 15.04 8.06 10.26
CA ARG A 261 14.44 7.10 11.21
C ARG A 261 15.35 5.91 11.39
N ALA A 262 15.84 5.72 12.60
CA ALA A 262 16.67 4.58 12.99
C ALA A 262 15.89 3.59 13.87
N SER A 263 16.27 2.33 13.81
CA SER A 263 15.77 1.28 14.70
C SER A 263 16.92 0.48 15.29
N GLY A 264 16.74 -0.07 16.49
CA GLY A 264 17.73 -0.95 17.09
C GLY A 264 17.85 -0.78 18.60
N SER A 265 18.93 -1.32 19.19
CA SER A 265 19.25 -1.16 20.61
C SER A 265 19.78 0.25 20.91
N ASP A 266 19.88 0.60 22.19
CA ASP A 266 20.45 1.89 22.62
C ASP A 266 21.87 2.11 22.08
N VAL A 267 22.66 1.05 21.95
CA VAL A 267 24.00 1.10 21.34
C VAL A 267 23.92 1.50 19.87
N VAL A 268 22.98 0.94 19.13
CA VAL A 268 22.76 1.29 17.71
C VAL A 268 22.32 2.75 17.60
N LEU A 269 21.36 3.18 18.40
CA LEU A 269 20.87 4.56 18.40
C LEU A 269 21.95 5.57 18.81
N ALA A 270 22.79 5.21 19.78
CA ALA A 270 23.95 6.03 20.16
C ALA A 270 24.97 6.16 19.01
N ARG A 271 25.15 5.11 18.21
CA ARG A 271 25.98 5.18 17.01
C ARG A 271 25.43 6.16 15.98
N TYR A 272 24.09 6.18 15.77
CA TYR A 272 23.44 7.19 14.90
C TYR A 272 23.74 8.61 15.41
N ARG A 273 23.53 8.90 16.71
CA ARG A 273 23.84 10.21 17.30
C ARG A 273 25.28 10.62 17.04
N LYS A 274 26.22 9.70 17.25
CA LYS A 274 27.65 9.95 17.03
C LYS A 274 28.00 10.24 15.57
N GLN A 275 27.44 9.48 14.62
CA GLN A 275 27.78 9.60 13.19
C GLN A 275 27.08 10.77 12.50
N LEU A 276 25.84 11.06 12.88
CA LEU A 276 25.12 12.23 12.38
C LEU A 276 25.62 13.53 13.01
N GLY A 277 26.16 13.46 14.23
CA GLY A 277 26.94 14.49 14.90
C GLY A 277 26.18 15.82 15.09
N ALA A 278 26.90 16.94 14.88
CA ALA A 278 26.37 18.28 15.08
C ALA A 278 25.30 18.73 14.08
N ALA A 279 25.05 17.95 13.03
CA ALA A 279 23.98 18.25 12.08
C ALA A 279 22.59 17.98 12.67
N ILE A 280 22.48 17.16 13.74
CA ILE A 280 21.20 16.89 14.39
C ILE A 280 20.73 18.15 15.13
N THR A 281 19.57 18.64 14.75
CA THR A 281 18.91 19.77 15.43
C THR A 281 17.87 19.30 16.45
N ASN A 282 17.28 18.10 16.23
CA ASN A 282 16.30 17.53 17.15
C ASN A 282 16.28 15.99 17.06
N GLU A 283 15.82 15.34 18.13
CA GLU A 283 15.60 13.89 18.21
C GLU A 283 14.18 13.62 18.72
N LEU A 284 13.44 12.83 17.97
CA LEU A 284 12.07 12.44 18.30
C LEU A 284 11.99 10.95 18.66
N GLY A 285 11.16 10.65 19.63
CA GLY A 285 10.83 9.27 20.01
C GLY A 285 9.35 9.13 20.38
N SER A 286 8.88 7.89 20.45
CA SER A 286 7.52 7.55 20.87
C SER A 286 6.43 8.32 20.09
N ASP A 287 5.51 8.98 20.80
CA ASP A 287 4.33 9.62 20.20
C ASP A 287 4.65 10.77 19.25
N ASN A 288 5.71 11.56 19.53
CA ASN A 288 6.12 12.67 18.68
C ASN A 288 6.67 12.15 17.35
N GLU A 289 7.44 11.07 17.39
CA GLU A 289 7.94 10.38 16.21
C GLU A 289 6.79 9.85 15.35
N ASN A 290 5.87 9.08 15.95
CA ASN A 290 4.73 8.50 15.25
C ASN A 290 3.82 9.57 14.63
N ARG A 291 3.60 10.68 15.33
CA ARG A 291 2.80 11.80 14.82
C ARG A 291 3.44 12.45 13.61
N MET A 292 4.76 12.61 13.62
CA MET A 292 5.49 13.18 12.49
C MET A 292 5.42 12.26 11.25
N TRP A 293 5.68 10.96 11.41
CA TRP A 293 5.65 10.04 10.27
C TRP A 293 4.25 9.90 9.67
N ARG A 294 3.21 9.85 10.48
CA ARG A 294 1.82 9.91 9.98
C ARG A 294 1.51 11.17 9.18
N ALA A 295 2.13 12.30 9.52
CA ALA A 295 1.95 13.54 8.77
C ALA A 295 2.74 13.53 7.44
N ILE A 296 3.80 12.73 7.31
CA ILE A 296 4.52 12.51 6.05
C ILE A 296 3.76 11.55 5.13
N GLU A 297 3.06 10.56 5.70
CA GLU A 297 2.28 9.55 4.97
C GLU A 297 0.94 10.09 4.43
N ASN A 298 0.42 11.19 4.95
CA ASN A 298 -0.85 11.80 4.55
C ASN A 298 -0.69 13.10 3.79
#